data_42d0d3d8a0dc7bfd805e2ac92bc7257c
#
_entry.id   42d0d3d8a0dc7bfd805e2ac92bc7257c
#
_cell.length_a   1.000
_cell.length_b   1.000
_cell.length_c   1.000
_cell.angle_alpha   90.00
_cell.angle_beta   90.00
_cell.angle_gamma   90.00
#
_symmetry.space_group_name_H-M   'P 1'
#
loop_
_entity.id
_entity.type
_entity.pdbx_description
1 polymer ?
#
loop_
_entity_poly.entity_id
_entity_poly.type
_entity_poly.pdbx_seq_one_letter_code
_entity_poly.pdbx_strand_id
1 'polypeptide(L)'
;MSRTTGRPRSALGARRWHRTLRPRRLAACWQTSAVTAPDDPEREALLRRGFGLEYVTLGWNVAGIVVLAVAAVSARSVALAGFGLDSLIEIGASTVVIWELSGTGEERQRRGLRLIGSAFAALAVYLLAQSTVVLVSGYHPRHSVLGVIWTAVTAAVMFTLAAGKARTGRALDNPVLRTEGRVTMIDAILATAVVLGLSLNVVLSWWWADPAAGYVLVFYAAREVHEIFSAHH
;
A
#
# COMPACT_ATOMS: atom_id res chain seq x y z
N MET A 1 -82.10 25.51 -29.56
CA MET A 1 -82.41 26.79 -28.88
C MET A 1 -81.10 27.37 -28.45
N SER A 2 -80.69 28.31 -29.22
CA SER A 2 -80.67 29.78 -28.95
C SER A 2 -79.44 30.19 -28.19
N ARG A 3 -78.58 30.78 -28.92
CA ARG A 3 -78.11 32.20 -28.99
C ARG A 3 -77.11 32.57 -27.86
N THR A 4 -76.13 33.27 -28.06
CA THR A 4 -75.52 34.29 -28.94
C THR A 4 -74.47 35.04 -28.16
N THR A 5 -73.39 35.37 -28.86
CA THR A 5 -72.70 36.68 -28.86
C THR A 5 -71.89 37.01 -27.59
N GLY A 6 -70.66 37.43 -27.66
CA GLY A 6 -70.09 38.58 -28.25
C GLY A 6 -68.62 38.76 -27.96
N ARG A 7 -67.88 39.15 -28.93
CA ARG A 7 -66.59 39.88 -28.83
C ARG A 7 -66.87 41.36 -28.49
N PRO A 8 -65.91 42.13 -27.97
CA PRO A 8 -64.79 42.63 -28.79
C PRO A 8 -63.49 42.91 -28.06
N ARG A 9 -62.44 42.86 -28.86
CA ARG A 9 -61.30 43.73 -29.08
C ARG A 9 -60.93 44.78 -28.01
N SER A 10 -59.68 44.75 -27.57
CA SER A 10 -58.77 45.90 -27.66
C SER A 10 -57.34 45.51 -27.61
N ALA A 11 -56.64 45.96 -28.61
CA ALA A 11 -55.19 45.92 -28.82
C ALA A 11 -54.51 46.88 -27.82
N LEU A 12 -53.24 46.54 -27.47
CA LEU A 12 -52.11 47.48 -27.47
C LEU A 12 -50.93 46.85 -26.67
N GLY A 13 -49.80 46.90 -27.28
CA GLY A 13 -48.57 46.91 -26.50
C GLY A 13 -47.49 45.85 -26.90
N ALA A 14 -47.16 45.78 -28.17
CA ALA A 14 -45.90 45.19 -28.61
C ALA A 14 -44.71 46.00 -28.05
N ARG A 15 -43.98 45.47 -27.11
CA ARG A 15 -42.63 45.93 -26.84
C ARG A 15 -41.67 44.76 -27.04
N ARG A 16 -41.10 44.71 -28.23
CA ARG A 16 -39.94 43.96 -28.60
C ARG A 16 -38.76 44.39 -27.70
N TRP A 17 -38.34 43.49 -26.83
CA TRP A 17 -37.02 43.55 -26.28
C TRP A 17 -36.19 42.45 -26.95
N HIS A 18 -35.60 42.77 -28.11
CA HIS A 18 -34.46 42.06 -28.64
C HIS A 18 -33.26 42.44 -27.79
N ARG A 19 -32.99 41.67 -26.76
CA ARG A 19 -31.63 41.59 -26.17
C ARG A 19 -30.91 40.44 -26.83
N THR A 20 -30.13 40.77 -27.83
CA THR A 20 -29.08 39.93 -28.39
C THR A 20 -28.07 39.64 -27.30
N LEU A 21 -28.24 38.54 -26.57
CA LEU A 21 -27.18 37.96 -25.75
C LEU A 21 -26.23 37.28 -26.72
N ARG A 22 -25.11 37.92 -26.96
CA ARG A 22 -23.96 37.34 -27.69
C ARG A 22 -23.50 36.07 -26.97
N PRO A 23 -23.48 34.88 -27.60
CA PRO A 23 -22.90 33.67 -27.01
C PRO A 23 -21.40 33.65 -27.28
N ARG A 24 -20.63 34.56 -26.68
CA ARG A 24 -19.21 34.67 -26.94
C ARG A 24 -18.32 34.66 -25.70
N ARG A 25 -18.86 34.44 -24.51
CA ARG A 25 -18.04 34.41 -23.28
C ARG A 25 -18.09 33.11 -22.48
N LEU A 26 -18.81 32.08 -22.90
CA LEU A 26 -18.80 30.77 -22.23
C LEU A 26 -17.91 29.72 -22.90
N ALA A 27 -17.43 29.98 -24.13
CA ALA A 27 -16.51 29.07 -24.80
C ALA A 27 -15.03 29.29 -24.43
N ALA A 28 -14.71 30.37 -23.71
CA ALA A 28 -13.33 30.67 -23.33
C ALA A 28 -12.91 30.09 -21.95
N CYS A 29 -13.86 29.50 -21.21
CA CYS A 29 -13.56 28.93 -19.88
C CYS A 29 -13.24 27.43 -19.92
N TRP A 30 -13.40 26.77 -21.07
CA TRP A 30 -13.16 25.32 -21.19
C TRP A 30 -11.86 24.98 -21.93
N GLN A 31 -11.12 25.98 -22.41
CA GLN A 31 -9.88 25.77 -23.17
C GLN A 31 -8.59 26.08 -22.39
N THR A 32 -8.68 26.40 -21.10
CA THR A 32 -7.50 26.69 -20.27
C THR A 32 -7.18 25.62 -19.22
N SER A 33 -7.67 24.40 -19.37
CA SER A 33 -7.32 23.30 -18.44
C SER A 33 -6.50 22.18 -19.08
N ALA A 34 -5.96 22.41 -20.26
CA ALA A 34 -4.90 21.56 -20.82
C ALA A 34 -3.57 22.32 -20.83
N VAL A 35 -3.31 23.11 -19.79
CA VAL A 35 -1.95 23.51 -19.48
C VAL A 35 -1.34 22.29 -18.83
N THR A 36 -0.49 21.57 -19.58
CA THR A 36 0.59 20.77 -19.00
C THR A 36 1.11 21.56 -17.80
N ALA A 37 0.82 21.05 -16.60
CA ALA A 37 1.38 21.64 -15.40
C ALA A 37 2.90 21.74 -15.63
N PRO A 38 3.52 22.90 -15.50
CA PRO A 38 4.96 23.00 -15.55
C PRO A 38 5.50 22.02 -14.52
N ASP A 39 6.62 21.40 -14.80
CA ASP A 39 7.31 20.47 -13.93
C ASP A 39 7.36 21.08 -12.53
N ASP A 40 6.46 20.62 -11.66
CA ASP A 40 6.38 21.12 -10.30
C ASP A 40 7.60 20.55 -9.57
N PRO A 41 8.62 21.37 -9.24
CA PRO A 41 9.85 20.91 -8.63
C PRO A 41 9.59 20.20 -7.29
N GLU A 42 8.48 20.52 -6.62
CA GLU A 42 8.07 19.86 -5.40
C GLU A 42 7.58 18.44 -5.69
N ARG A 43 6.77 18.26 -6.73
CA ARG A 43 6.30 16.95 -7.16
C ARG A 43 7.45 16.04 -7.61
N GLU A 44 8.42 16.59 -8.35
CA GLU A 44 9.61 15.87 -8.79
C GLU A 44 10.48 15.44 -7.60
N ALA A 45 10.64 16.31 -6.59
CA ALA A 45 11.34 15.96 -5.36
C ALA A 45 10.64 14.83 -4.57
N LEU A 46 9.30 14.86 -4.53
CA LEU A 46 8.51 13.80 -3.89
C LEU A 46 8.62 12.47 -4.64
N LEU A 47 8.61 12.47 -5.98
CA LEU A 47 8.84 11.27 -6.78
C LEU A 47 10.24 10.69 -6.55
N ARG A 48 11.28 11.51 -6.58
CA ARG A 48 12.65 11.08 -6.27
C ARG A 48 12.74 10.47 -4.88
N ARG A 49 12.03 11.06 -3.89
CA ARG A 49 11.94 10.50 -2.55
C ARG A 49 11.21 9.16 -2.53
N GLY A 50 10.11 8.99 -3.27
CA GLY A 50 9.39 7.73 -3.42
C GLY A 50 10.29 6.63 -3.96
N PHE A 51 10.96 6.88 -5.08
CA PHE A 51 11.94 5.95 -5.65
C PHE A 51 13.06 5.61 -4.65
N GLY A 52 13.61 6.62 -3.96
CA GLY A 52 14.67 6.42 -2.96
C GLY A 52 14.24 5.48 -1.84
N LEU A 53 13.00 5.63 -1.33
CA LEU A 53 12.45 4.76 -0.30
C LEU A 53 12.32 3.31 -0.80
N GLU A 54 11.84 3.11 -2.05
CA GLU A 54 11.70 1.78 -2.63
C GLU A 54 13.06 1.10 -2.88
N TYR A 55 14.03 1.85 -3.41
CA TYR A 55 15.38 1.29 -3.60
C TYR A 55 16.06 0.94 -2.28
N VAL A 56 15.84 1.71 -1.21
CA VAL A 56 16.35 1.38 0.12
C VAL A 56 15.66 0.12 0.66
N THR A 57 14.33 0.00 0.53
CA THR A 57 13.58 -1.20 0.91
C THR A 57 14.10 -2.43 0.15
N LEU A 58 14.24 -2.32 -1.17
CA LEU A 58 14.73 -3.40 -2.02
C LEU A 58 16.14 -3.84 -1.60
N GLY A 59 17.07 -2.88 -1.46
CA GLY A 59 18.45 -3.16 -1.05
C GLY A 59 18.54 -3.79 0.33
N TRP A 60 17.72 -3.31 1.29
CA TRP A 60 17.64 -3.87 2.64
C TRP A 60 17.17 -5.32 2.61
N ASN A 61 16.10 -5.62 1.88
CA ASN A 61 15.55 -6.96 1.78
C ASN A 61 16.48 -7.94 1.06
N VAL A 62 17.19 -7.48 0.02
CA VAL A 62 18.23 -8.31 -0.63
C VAL A 62 19.35 -8.67 0.36
N ALA A 63 19.84 -7.69 1.14
CA ALA A 63 20.79 -7.95 2.20
C ALA A 63 20.21 -8.88 3.27
N GLY A 64 18.92 -8.67 3.62
CA GLY A 64 18.18 -9.46 4.58
C GLY A 64 18.10 -10.93 4.22
N ILE A 65 17.78 -11.25 2.97
CA ILE A 65 17.74 -12.65 2.49
C ILE A 65 19.07 -13.37 2.75
N VAL A 66 20.19 -12.72 2.46
CA VAL A 66 21.52 -13.33 2.67
C VAL A 66 21.77 -13.57 4.15
N VAL A 67 21.56 -12.55 4.99
CA VAL A 67 21.78 -12.66 6.45
C VAL A 67 20.85 -13.68 7.07
N LEU A 68 19.55 -13.65 6.70
CA LEU A 68 18.54 -14.54 7.24
C LEU A 68 18.74 -15.98 6.76
N ALA A 69 19.18 -16.20 5.52
CA ALA A 69 19.53 -17.55 5.05
C ALA A 69 20.67 -18.16 5.89
N VAL A 70 21.74 -17.39 6.14
CA VAL A 70 22.85 -17.83 7.01
C VAL A 70 22.36 -18.10 8.43
N ALA A 71 21.57 -17.18 9.00
CA ALA A 71 21.03 -17.30 10.35
C ALA A 71 20.05 -18.49 10.47
N ALA A 72 19.19 -18.69 9.49
CA ALA A 72 18.21 -19.79 9.45
C ALA A 72 18.88 -21.15 9.37
N VAL A 73 19.88 -21.30 8.49
CA VAL A 73 20.63 -22.56 8.34
C VAL A 73 21.43 -22.86 9.61
N SER A 74 22.14 -21.88 10.18
CA SER A 74 22.94 -22.05 11.38
C SER A 74 22.12 -22.39 12.62
N ALA A 75 20.96 -21.72 12.78
CA ALA A 75 20.02 -21.95 13.90
C ALA A 75 19.05 -23.11 13.64
N ARG A 76 18.97 -23.61 12.39
CA ARG A 76 17.89 -24.53 11.95
C ARG A 76 16.51 -23.96 12.30
N SER A 77 16.31 -22.65 12.13
CA SER A 77 15.12 -21.93 12.52
C SER A 77 14.17 -21.77 11.33
N VAL A 78 13.01 -22.38 11.45
CA VAL A 78 11.93 -22.21 10.46
C VAL A 78 11.39 -20.77 10.48
N ALA A 79 11.33 -20.13 11.65
CA ALA A 79 10.90 -18.73 11.78
C ALA A 79 11.82 -17.78 11.03
N LEU A 80 13.17 -17.92 11.16
CA LEU A 80 14.12 -17.11 10.42
C LEU A 80 14.09 -17.39 8.91
N ALA A 81 13.90 -18.66 8.51
CA ALA A 81 13.73 -19.01 7.10
C ALA A 81 12.45 -18.37 6.54
N GLY A 82 11.38 -18.41 7.30
CA GLY A 82 10.12 -17.80 6.98
C GLY A 82 10.22 -16.30 6.83
N PHE A 83 10.89 -15.62 7.75
CA PHE A 83 11.12 -14.17 7.67
C PHE A 83 12.01 -13.80 6.46
N GLY A 84 12.94 -14.68 6.07
CA GLY A 84 13.70 -14.53 4.82
C GLY A 84 12.83 -14.64 3.57
N LEU A 85 11.79 -15.52 3.57
CA LEU A 85 10.82 -15.61 2.48
C LEU A 85 9.90 -14.39 2.42
N ASP A 86 9.55 -13.81 3.57
CA ASP A 86 8.79 -12.55 3.63
C ASP A 86 9.54 -11.40 2.94
N SER A 87 10.86 -11.32 3.10
CA SER A 87 11.70 -10.38 2.37
C SER A 87 11.60 -10.51 0.84
N LEU A 88 11.28 -11.70 0.28
CA LEU A 88 11.01 -11.87 -1.15
C LEU A 88 9.68 -11.23 -1.57
N ILE A 89 8.67 -11.30 -0.71
CA ILE A 89 7.37 -10.69 -0.95
C ILE A 89 7.52 -9.17 -0.96
N GLU A 90 8.28 -8.61 -0.01
CA GLU A 90 8.57 -7.18 0.08
C GLU A 90 9.38 -6.68 -1.14
N ILE A 91 10.35 -7.46 -1.63
CA ILE A 91 11.06 -7.18 -2.89
C ILE A 91 10.09 -7.10 -4.07
N GLY A 92 9.16 -8.06 -4.14
CA GLY A 92 8.12 -8.07 -5.16
C GLY A 92 7.24 -6.83 -5.11
N ALA A 93 6.77 -6.45 -3.93
CA ALA A 93 5.95 -5.27 -3.70
C ALA A 93 6.69 -3.98 -4.08
N SER A 94 7.91 -3.77 -3.60
CA SER A 94 8.74 -2.62 -3.94
C SER A 94 9.03 -2.51 -5.45
N THR A 95 9.24 -3.65 -6.12
CA THR A 95 9.42 -3.69 -7.58
C THR A 95 8.17 -3.22 -8.32
N VAL A 96 6.98 -3.61 -7.85
CA VAL A 96 5.69 -3.16 -8.41
C VAL A 96 5.51 -1.66 -8.23
N VAL A 97 5.88 -1.10 -7.07
CA VAL A 97 5.78 0.34 -6.82
C VAL A 97 6.76 1.12 -7.71
N ILE A 98 8.01 0.67 -7.84
CA ILE A 98 8.99 1.28 -8.76
C ILE A 98 8.45 1.28 -10.19
N TRP A 99 7.88 0.17 -10.63
CA TRP A 99 7.26 0.08 -11.95
C TRP A 99 6.08 1.04 -12.09
N GLU A 100 5.22 1.17 -11.09
CA GLU A 100 4.06 2.06 -11.12
C GLU A 100 4.50 3.54 -11.13
N LEU A 101 5.42 3.94 -10.26
CA LEU A 101 5.94 5.31 -10.16
C LEU A 101 6.67 5.75 -11.44
N SER A 102 7.20 4.81 -12.23
CA SER A 102 7.91 5.09 -13.49
C SER A 102 6.98 5.47 -14.64
N GLY A 103 5.66 5.47 -14.45
CA GLY A 103 4.69 5.79 -15.49
C GLY A 103 3.44 6.46 -14.93
N THR A 104 2.55 6.86 -15.83
CA THR A 104 1.29 7.51 -15.50
C THR A 104 0.11 6.72 -16.07
N GLY A 105 -1.03 6.78 -15.42
CA GLY A 105 -2.29 6.23 -15.91
C GLY A 105 -3.01 5.35 -14.88
N GLU A 106 -4.33 5.49 -14.84
CA GLU A 106 -5.21 4.77 -13.90
C GLU A 106 -5.12 3.25 -14.03
N GLU A 107 -4.94 2.75 -15.25
CA GLU A 107 -4.83 1.30 -15.49
C GLU A 107 -3.55 0.72 -14.86
N ARG A 108 -2.45 1.48 -14.94
CA ARG A 108 -1.18 1.10 -14.33
C ARG A 108 -1.31 1.06 -12.80
N GLN A 109 -1.96 2.07 -12.22
CA GLN A 109 -2.24 2.16 -10.81
C GLN A 109 -3.12 1.00 -10.32
N ARG A 110 -4.20 0.66 -11.05
CA ARG A 110 -5.05 -0.51 -10.74
C ARG A 110 -4.27 -1.82 -10.78
N ARG A 111 -3.40 -2.01 -11.77
CA ARG A 111 -2.53 -3.20 -11.85
C ARG A 111 -1.57 -3.25 -10.67
N GLY A 112 -0.95 -2.13 -10.30
CA GLY A 112 -0.08 -2.02 -9.13
C GLY A 112 -0.80 -2.45 -7.86
N LEU A 113 -1.99 -1.91 -7.59
CA LEU A 113 -2.80 -2.27 -6.42
C LEU A 113 -3.20 -3.76 -6.40
N ARG A 114 -3.58 -4.34 -7.56
CA ARG A 114 -3.89 -5.78 -7.65
C ARG A 114 -2.68 -6.66 -7.35
N LEU A 115 -1.51 -6.29 -7.86
CA LEU A 115 -0.27 -7.02 -7.60
C LEU A 115 0.13 -6.96 -6.13
N ILE A 116 0.05 -5.78 -5.51
CA ILE A 116 0.29 -5.60 -4.07
C ILE A 116 -0.74 -6.38 -3.25
N GLY A 117 -2.04 -6.30 -3.59
CA GLY A 117 -3.08 -7.08 -2.93
C GLY A 117 -2.85 -8.59 -3.03
N SER A 118 -2.35 -9.07 -4.19
CA SER A 118 -1.98 -10.48 -4.35
C SER A 118 -0.77 -10.88 -3.51
N ALA A 119 0.22 -9.97 -3.35
CA ALA A 119 1.35 -10.20 -2.47
C ALA A 119 0.93 -10.28 -1.00
N PHE A 120 0.00 -9.42 -0.55
CA PHE A 120 -0.60 -9.51 0.78
C PHE A 120 -1.37 -10.82 1.00
N ALA A 121 -2.12 -11.28 -0.01
CA ALA A 121 -2.80 -12.56 0.07
C ALA A 121 -1.80 -13.72 0.21
N ALA A 122 -0.72 -13.69 -0.56
CA ALA A 122 0.35 -14.66 -0.46
C ALA A 122 1.03 -14.64 0.92
N LEU A 123 1.31 -13.43 1.46
CA LEU A 123 1.85 -13.24 2.80
C LEU A 123 0.93 -13.83 3.87
N ALA A 124 -0.37 -13.55 3.80
CA ALA A 124 -1.36 -14.08 4.74
C ALA A 124 -1.38 -15.63 4.75
N VAL A 125 -1.41 -16.25 3.56
CA VAL A 125 -1.38 -17.70 3.41
C VAL A 125 -0.08 -18.28 3.95
N TYR A 126 1.05 -17.65 3.62
CA TYR A 126 2.35 -18.05 4.10
C TYR A 126 2.46 -18.00 5.64
N LEU A 127 2.06 -16.87 6.26
CA LEU A 127 2.06 -16.69 7.72
C LEU A 127 1.14 -17.70 8.42
N LEU A 128 -0.04 -17.96 7.83
CA LEU A 128 -0.95 -18.97 8.36
C LEU A 128 -0.33 -20.37 8.33
N ALA A 129 0.23 -20.77 7.20
CA ALA A 129 0.88 -22.06 7.04
C ALA A 129 2.08 -22.20 7.99
N GLN A 130 2.95 -21.21 8.03
CA GLN A 130 4.16 -21.21 8.87
C GLN A 130 3.79 -21.30 10.36
N SER A 131 2.88 -20.43 10.83
CA SER A 131 2.46 -20.41 12.25
C SER A 131 1.84 -21.74 12.64
N THR A 132 1.04 -22.33 11.76
CA THR A 132 0.42 -23.64 12.00
C THR A 132 1.48 -24.77 12.05
N VAL A 133 2.42 -24.79 11.12
CA VAL A 133 3.50 -25.78 11.10
C VAL A 133 4.34 -25.71 12.37
N VAL A 134 4.76 -24.51 12.79
CA VAL A 134 5.53 -24.33 14.03
C VAL A 134 4.75 -24.79 15.25
N LEU A 135 3.46 -24.45 15.33
CA LEU A 135 2.59 -24.78 16.45
C LEU A 135 2.34 -26.29 16.54
N VAL A 136 2.06 -26.96 15.40
CA VAL A 136 1.76 -28.40 15.35
C VAL A 136 3.02 -29.25 15.53
N SER A 137 4.15 -28.81 14.96
CA SER A 137 5.40 -29.55 15.07
C SER A 137 6.03 -29.46 16.46
N GLY A 138 5.61 -28.49 17.29
CA GLY A 138 6.23 -28.24 18.59
C GLY A 138 7.72 -27.93 18.47
N TYR A 139 8.13 -27.41 17.31
CA TYR A 139 9.52 -27.19 16.99
C TYR A 139 10.09 -26.00 17.76
N HIS A 140 11.19 -26.22 18.50
CA HIS A 140 11.89 -25.19 19.25
C HIS A 140 13.15 -24.80 18.46
N PRO A 141 13.18 -23.63 17.82
CA PRO A 141 14.39 -23.19 17.10
C PRO A 141 15.54 -22.91 18.08
N ARG A 142 16.75 -23.13 17.62
CA ARG A 142 17.95 -22.75 18.38
C ARG A 142 18.09 -21.22 18.38
N HIS A 143 18.64 -20.68 19.45
CA HIS A 143 18.87 -19.24 19.55
C HIS A 143 19.90 -18.77 18.52
N SER A 144 19.56 -17.71 17.80
CA SER A 144 20.44 -17.05 16.86
C SER A 144 20.61 -15.59 17.25
N VAL A 145 21.73 -15.23 17.85
CA VAL A 145 22.04 -13.85 18.19
C VAL A 145 22.05 -12.97 16.93
N LEU A 146 22.62 -13.47 15.84
CA LEU A 146 22.61 -12.78 14.55
C LEU A 146 21.17 -12.54 14.06
N GLY A 147 20.32 -13.57 14.14
CA GLY A 147 18.91 -13.46 13.76
C GLY A 147 18.17 -12.43 14.58
N VAL A 148 18.32 -12.43 15.92
CA VAL A 148 17.68 -11.45 16.80
C VAL A 148 18.13 -10.03 16.49
N ILE A 149 19.44 -9.78 16.40
CA ILE A 149 19.98 -8.44 16.11
C ILE A 149 19.51 -7.95 14.75
N TRP A 150 19.64 -8.80 13.70
CA TRP A 150 19.21 -8.43 12.35
C TRP A 150 17.72 -8.08 12.30
N THR A 151 16.88 -8.94 12.88
CA THR A 151 15.42 -8.73 12.88
C THR A 151 15.03 -7.49 13.68
N ALA A 152 15.70 -7.19 14.81
CA ALA A 152 15.47 -5.97 15.58
C ALA A 152 15.85 -4.71 14.78
N VAL A 153 16.98 -4.72 14.09
CA VAL A 153 17.40 -3.60 13.23
C VAL A 153 16.44 -3.48 12.05
N THR A 154 16.02 -4.61 11.45
CA THR A 154 15.04 -4.63 10.37
C THR A 154 13.71 -4.00 10.82
N ALA A 155 13.20 -4.33 12.00
CA ALA A 155 12.00 -3.70 12.52
C ALA A 155 12.12 -2.17 12.57
N ALA A 156 13.22 -1.64 13.11
CA ALA A 156 13.46 -0.19 13.18
C ALA A 156 13.55 0.47 11.80
N VAL A 157 14.25 -0.17 10.86
CA VAL A 157 14.37 0.31 9.47
C VAL A 157 13.02 0.30 8.78
N MET A 158 12.25 -0.79 8.88
CA MET A 158 10.95 -0.92 8.22
C MET A 158 9.91 0.05 8.79
N PHE A 159 9.87 0.31 10.10
CA PHE A 159 9.02 1.38 10.66
C PHE A 159 9.35 2.75 10.05
N THR A 160 10.64 3.04 9.87
CA THR A 160 11.08 4.32 9.30
C THR A 160 10.69 4.43 7.83
N LEU A 161 10.90 3.36 7.05
CA LEU A 161 10.53 3.28 5.64
C LEU A 161 9.01 3.36 5.45
N ALA A 162 8.24 2.60 6.22
CA ALA A 162 6.77 2.64 6.19
C ALA A 162 6.22 4.03 6.45
N ALA A 163 6.74 4.74 7.46
CA ALA A 163 6.36 6.11 7.75
C ALA A 163 6.75 7.07 6.61
N GLY A 164 7.91 6.88 5.99
CA GLY A 164 8.38 7.62 4.83
C GLY A 164 7.47 7.44 3.62
N LYS A 165 7.19 6.17 3.24
CA LYS A 165 6.30 5.77 2.14
C LYS A 165 4.89 6.33 2.33
N ALA A 166 4.31 6.16 3.54
CA ALA A 166 2.98 6.67 3.85
C ALA A 166 2.87 8.19 3.74
N ARG A 167 3.91 8.95 4.14
CA ARG A 167 3.95 10.42 4.02
C ARG A 167 4.10 10.84 2.56
N THR A 168 5.05 10.25 1.84
CA THR A 168 5.32 10.56 0.43
C THR A 168 4.13 10.17 -0.46
N GLY A 169 3.53 9.00 -0.23
CA GLY A 169 2.35 8.56 -0.96
C GLY A 169 1.12 9.44 -0.74
N ARG A 170 0.96 10.01 0.49
CA ARG A 170 -0.09 11.01 0.73
C ARG A 170 0.18 12.33 0.00
N ALA A 171 1.42 12.81 0.01
CA ALA A 171 1.79 14.04 -0.66
C ALA A 171 1.69 13.95 -2.18
N LEU A 172 1.94 12.78 -2.76
CA LEU A 172 1.78 12.49 -4.19
C LEU A 172 0.35 12.13 -4.61
N ASP A 173 -0.56 11.94 -3.63
CA ASP A 173 -1.88 11.31 -3.83
C ASP A 173 -1.79 9.98 -4.59
N ASN A 174 -0.74 9.19 -4.27
CA ASN A 174 -0.48 7.90 -4.89
C ASN A 174 -0.93 6.76 -3.98
N PRO A 175 -2.02 6.05 -4.32
CA PRO A 175 -2.56 4.97 -3.51
C PRO A 175 -1.66 3.72 -3.52
N VAL A 176 -0.86 3.49 -4.57
CA VAL A 176 0.03 2.32 -4.66
C VAL A 176 1.15 2.46 -3.62
N LEU A 177 1.84 3.61 -3.60
CA LEU A 177 2.89 3.91 -2.62
C LEU A 177 2.35 3.95 -1.17
N ARG A 178 1.11 4.42 -0.98
CA ARG A 178 0.45 4.39 0.34
C ARG A 178 0.16 2.97 0.80
N THR A 179 -0.33 2.12 -0.10
CA THR A 179 -0.64 0.72 0.20
C THR A 179 0.63 -0.06 0.49
N GLU A 180 1.67 0.15 -0.29
CA GLU A 180 2.96 -0.47 -0.04
C GLU A 180 3.59 -0.01 1.29
N GLY A 181 3.41 1.26 1.67
CA GLY A 181 3.77 1.72 3.02
C GLY A 181 3.04 0.99 4.16
N ARG A 182 1.84 0.43 3.91
CA ARG A 182 1.14 -0.45 4.86
C ARG A 182 1.70 -1.87 4.85
N VAL A 183 2.13 -2.39 3.67
CA VAL A 183 2.85 -3.67 3.58
C VAL A 183 4.12 -3.60 4.43
N THR A 184 4.95 -2.59 4.19
CA THR A 184 6.18 -2.37 4.96
C THR A 184 5.92 -2.18 6.46
N MET A 185 4.77 -1.60 6.85
CA MET A 185 4.37 -1.51 8.25
C MET A 185 4.05 -2.89 8.85
N ILE A 186 3.39 -3.76 8.10
CA ILE A 186 3.09 -5.14 8.54
C ILE A 186 4.40 -5.92 8.70
N ASP A 187 5.33 -5.79 7.77
CA ASP A 187 6.67 -6.39 7.88
C ASP A 187 7.42 -5.90 9.14
N ALA A 188 7.37 -4.60 9.44
CA ALA A 188 7.94 -4.04 10.66
C ALA A 188 7.33 -4.65 11.95
N ILE A 189 6.01 -4.86 11.95
CA ILE A 189 5.29 -5.50 13.07
C ILE A 189 5.66 -6.98 13.16
N LEU A 190 5.76 -7.68 12.02
CA LEU A 190 6.19 -9.07 11.96
C LEU A 190 7.62 -9.23 12.50
N ALA A 191 8.55 -8.40 12.04
CA ALA A 191 9.91 -8.37 12.57
C ALA A 191 9.94 -8.16 14.09
N THR A 192 9.12 -7.24 14.61
CA THR A 192 8.97 -6.99 16.04
C THR A 192 8.43 -8.23 16.77
N ALA A 193 7.41 -8.88 16.21
CA ALA A 193 6.84 -10.09 16.79
C ALA A 193 7.86 -11.24 16.84
N VAL A 194 8.67 -11.41 15.77
CA VAL A 194 9.76 -12.40 15.74
C VAL A 194 10.79 -12.11 16.81
N VAL A 195 11.24 -10.85 16.95
CA VAL A 195 12.19 -10.47 18.02
C VAL A 195 11.61 -10.76 19.40
N LEU A 196 10.36 -10.38 19.64
CA LEU A 196 9.68 -10.62 20.92
C LEU A 196 9.51 -12.12 21.17
N GLY A 197 9.06 -12.90 20.18
CA GLY A 197 8.90 -14.35 20.27
C GLY A 197 10.22 -15.05 20.59
N LEU A 198 11.29 -14.71 19.86
CA LEU A 198 12.63 -15.24 20.13
C LEU A 198 13.15 -14.84 21.53
N SER A 199 12.92 -13.60 21.94
CA SER A 199 13.35 -13.11 23.27
C SER A 199 12.56 -13.77 24.40
N LEU A 200 11.23 -13.91 24.26
CA LEU A 200 10.38 -14.60 25.23
C LEU A 200 10.73 -16.09 25.31
N ASN A 201 11.04 -16.73 24.20
CA ASN A 201 11.49 -18.11 24.19
C ASN A 201 12.82 -18.27 24.96
N VAL A 202 13.75 -17.30 24.81
CA VAL A 202 15.04 -17.31 25.54
C VAL A 202 14.82 -17.15 27.05
N VAL A 203 13.95 -16.20 27.45
CA VAL A 203 13.82 -15.80 28.87
C VAL A 203 12.77 -16.64 29.61
N LEU A 204 11.66 -16.99 28.96
CA LEU A 204 10.50 -17.64 29.59
C LEU A 204 10.19 -19.02 29.03
N SER A 205 10.94 -19.49 28.03
CA SER A 205 10.67 -20.75 27.32
C SER A 205 9.28 -20.81 26.67
N TRP A 206 8.70 -19.64 26.28
CA TRP A 206 7.39 -19.50 25.64
C TRP A 206 7.51 -19.66 24.12
N TRP A 207 7.73 -20.87 23.66
CA TRP A 207 7.90 -21.17 22.24
C TRP A 207 6.66 -20.87 21.36
N TRP A 208 5.47 -20.86 21.95
CA TRP A 208 4.20 -20.60 21.25
C TRP A 208 3.92 -19.11 21.00
N ALA A 209 4.67 -18.19 21.60
CA ALA A 209 4.46 -16.74 21.46
C ALA A 209 4.66 -16.26 20.02
N ASP A 210 5.64 -16.80 19.33
CA ASP A 210 5.95 -16.46 17.92
C ASP A 210 4.82 -16.89 16.96
N PRO A 211 4.39 -18.18 16.91
CA PRO A 211 3.25 -18.55 16.08
C PRO A 211 1.94 -17.85 16.45
N ALA A 212 1.72 -17.51 17.72
CA ALA A 212 0.54 -16.74 18.13
C ALA A 212 0.54 -15.34 17.52
N ALA A 213 1.69 -14.65 17.53
CA ALA A 213 1.86 -13.36 16.85
C ALA A 213 1.62 -13.49 15.34
N GLY A 214 2.06 -14.58 14.70
CA GLY A 214 1.80 -14.86 13.30
C GLY A 214 0.31 -14.89 12.95
N TYR A 215 -0.55 -15.50 13.78
CA TYR A 215 -2.01 -15.49 13.54
C TYR A 215 -2.63 -14.09 13.63
N VAL A 216 -2.14 -13.23 14.51
CA VAL A 216 -2.58 -11.82 14.56
C VAL A 216 -2.24 -11.11 13.26
N LEU A 217 -1.05 -11.34 12.73
CA LEU A 217 -0.62 -10.75 11.46
C LEU A 217 -1.42 -11.28 10.27
N VAL A 218 -1.79 -12.58 10.26
CA VAL A 218 -2.72 -13.16 9.26
C VAL A 218 -4.03 -12.37 9.23
N PHE A 219 -4.59 -12.07 10.41
CA PHE A 219 -5.82 -11.29 10.49
C PHE A 219 -5.65 -9.89 9.87
N TYR A 220 -4.57 -9.18 10.19
CA TYR A 220 -4.30 -7.84 9.61
C TYR A 220 -4.04 -7.90 8.11
N ALA A 221 -3.24 -8.87 7.63
CA ALA A 221 -2.98 -9.05 6.21
C ALA A 221 -4.26 -9.39 5.42
N ALA A 222 -5.11 -10.29 5.95
CA ALA A 222 -6.39 -10.64 5.33
C ALA A 222 -7.36 -9.43 5.27
N ARG A 223 -7.37 -8.61 6.32
CA ARG A 223 -8.15 -7.37 6.34
C ARG A 223 -7.67 -6.40 5.25
N GLU A 224 -6.36 -6.21 5.08
CA GLU A 224 -5.80 -5.34 4.07
C GLU A 224 -6.12 -5.83 2.64
N VAL A 225 -6.04 -7.14 2.40
CA VAL A 225 -6.50 -7.76 1.14
C VAL A 225 -7.95 -7.40 0.86
N HIS A 226 -8.81 -7.52 1.87
CA HIS A 226 -10.22 -7.18 1.73
C HIS A 226 -10.42 -5.69 1.40
N GLU A 227 -9.72 -4.79 2.07
CA GLU A 227 -9.79 -3.34 1.81
C GLU A 227 -9.33 -2.98 0.39
N ILE A 228 -8.23 -3.59 -0.10
CA ILE A 228 -7.70 -3.34 -1.45
C ILE A 228 -8.69 -3.80 -2.52
N PHE A 229 -9.26 -5.00 -2.38
CA PHE A 229 -10.15 -5.55 -3.40
C PHE A 229 -11.58 -5.01 -3.31
N SER A 230 -12.08 -4.65 -2.13
CA SER A 230 -13.43 -4.07 -1.98
C SER A 230 -13.53 -2.60 -2.41
N ALA A 231 -12.44 -1.84 -2.36
CA ALA A 231 -12.41 -0.45 -2.82
C ALA A 231 -12.52 -0.32 -4.36
N HIS A 232 -12.52 -1.43 -5.11
CA HIS A 232 -12.52 -1.46 -6.57
C HIS A 232 -13.82 -2.03 -7.17
N HIS A 233 -14.82 -2.27 -6.33
CA HIS A 233 -16.19 -2.60 -6.72
C HIS A 233 -17.15 -1.44 -6.40
#